data_099785eba823647f35642ef2716facf9
#
_entry.id   099785eba823647f35642ef2716facf9
#
_cell.length_a   1.000
_cell.length_b   1.000
_cell.length_c   1.000
_cell.angle_alpha   90.00
_cell.angle_beta   90.00
_cell.angle_gamma   90.00
#
_symmetry.space_group_name_H-M   'P 1'
#
loop_
_entity.id
_entity.type
_entity.pdbx_description
1 polymer ?
#
loop_
_entity_poly.entity_id
_entity_poly.type
_entity_poly.pdbx_seq_one_letter_code
_entity_poly.pdbx_strand_id
1 'polypeptide(L)'
;DKLRRLLGNELAFGENGAICFSSEKSNEVSLADNGIENVVDMVGMEVPSVYSAELSEFIFAAGVKLMETVRPDLMYLSTTDYIQHKFAPGSEGANSFYAMMDSYWAKLDALGAVVALTADHGMNAKHDDAGDPKVIYLQDEMDRILSPAEARVILPITDPYVVHHGALGSYATVY
;
A
#
# COMPACT_ATOMS: atom_id res chain seq x y z
N ASP A 1 -8.69 -2.08 8.81
CA ASP A 1 -9.39 -1.44 9.93
C ASP A 1 -8.92 -0.01 10.25
N LYS A 2 -7.64 0.33 10.02
CA LYS A 2 -7.13 1.70 10.14
C LYS A 2 -7.83 2.65 9.15
N LEU A 3 -7.98 2.25 7.90
CA LEU A 3 -8.65 3.07 6.87
C LEU A 3 -10.12 3.32 7.20
N ARG A 4 -10.82 2.29 7.68
CA ARG A 4 -12.20 2.44 8.13
C ARG A 4 -12.33 3.45 9.26
N ARG A 5 -11.39 3.44 10.23
CA ARG A 5 -11.38 4.38 11.35
C ARG A 5 -11.06 5.81 10.92
N LEU A 6 -10.16 5.99 9.96
CA LEU A 6 -9.72 7.31 9.53
C LEU A 6 -10.63 7.93 8.48
N LEU A 7 -11.06 7.15 7.49
CA LEU A 7 -11.85 7.66 6.37
C LEU A 7 -13.34 7.40 6.52
N GLY A 8 -13.72 6.37 7.31
CA GLY A 8 -15.10 5.96 7.50
C GLY A 8 -15.74 6.43 8.82
N ASN A 9 -15.08 7.28 9.60
CA ASN A 9 -15.50 7.59 10.97
C ASN A 9 -16.88 8.25 11.08
N GLU A 10 -17.36 8.92 10.07
CA GLU A 10 -18.68 9.57 10.08
C GLU A 10 -19.57 9.06 8.93
N LEU A 11 -19.12 8.02 8.24
CA LEU A 11 -19.88 7.46 7.12
C LEU A 11 -20.96 6.49 7.63
N ALA A 12 -22.14 6.60 7.09
CA ALA A 12 -23.20 5.62 7.28
C ALA A 12 -22.96 4.44 6.31
N PHE A 13 -22.91 3.24 6.87
CA PHE A 13 -22.87 1.98 6.11
C PHE A 13 -24.27 1.39 6.01
N GLY A 14 -24.46 0.45 5.12
CA GLY A 14 -25.74 -0.20 4.88
C GLY A 14 -26.25 0.06 3.47
N GLU A 15 -27.52 -0.22 3.22
CA GLU A 15 -28.11 -0.07 1.90
C GLU A 15 -28.03 1.39 1.42
N ASN A 16 -27.45 1.60 0.25
CA ASN A 16 -27.14 2.91 -0.34
C ASN A 16 -26.21 3.81 0.49
N GLY A 17 -25.50 3.24 1.46
CA GLY A 17 -24.50 3.93 2.26
C GLY A 17 -23.10 3.86 1.65
N ALA A 18 -22.10 4.28 2.43
CA ALA A 18 -20.71 4.14 2.07
C ALA A 18 -20.27 2.67 2.05
N ILE A 19 -19.28 2.36 1.22
CA ILE A 19 -18.65 1.04 1.14
C ILE A 19 -17.21 1.15 1.64
N CYS A 20 -16.83 0.29 2.60
CA CYS A 20 -15.45 0.23 3.08
C CYS A 20 -15.09 -1.18 3.58
N PHE A 21 -14.10 -1.79 2.96
CA PHE A 21 -13.60 -3.11 3.36
C PHE A 21 -12.11 -3.27 3.10
N SER A 22 -11.52 -4.32 3.65
CA SER A 22 -10.13 -4.74 3.39
C SER A 22 -10.13 -6.01 2.54
N SER A 23 -9.24 -6.10 1.55
CA SER A 23 -9.11 -7.28 0.71
C SER A 23 -8.77 -8.55 1.50
N GLU A 24 -7.93 -8.43 2.52
CA GLU A 24 -7.55 -9.56 3.39
C GLU A 24 -8.72 -10.13 4.22
N LYS A 25 -9.82 -9.35 4.35
CA LYS A 25 -11.03 -9.70 5.09
C LYS A 25 -12.30 -9.61 4.26
N SER A 26 -12.15 -9.74 2.95
CA SER A 26 -13.27 -9.61 2.01
C SER A 26 -14.35 -10.70 2.17
N ASN A 27 -14.01 -11.81 2.82
CA ASN A 27 -14.96 -12.88 3.20
C ASN A 27 -15.71 -12.61 4.53
N GLU A 28 -15.31 -11.61 5.29
CA GLU A 28 -15.92 -11.25 6.59
C GLU A 28 -16.85 -10.02 6.48
N VAL A 29 -17.04 -9.47 5.29
CA VAL A 29 -17.82 -8.26 5.08
C VAL A 29 -19.32 -8.50 5.27
N SER A 30 -20.00 -7.48 5.78
CA SER A 30 -21.45 -7.45 5.89
C SER A 30 -22.01 -6.13 5.38
N LEU A 31 -23.26 -6.13 4.92
CA LEU A 31 -23.94 -4.92 4.49
C LEU A 31 -24.00 -3.88 5.62
N ALA A 32 -24.27 -4.32 6.84
CA ALA A 32 -24.41 -3.44 8.01
C ALA A 32 -23.07 -2.75 8.39
N ASP A 33 -21.96 -3.48 8.32
CA ASP A 33 -20.67 -2.99 8.78
C ASP A 33 -19.81 -2.38 7.68
N ASN A 34 -20.00 -2.81 6.43
CA ASN A 34 -19.14 -2.48 5.32
C ASN A 34 -19.85 -1.81 4.15
N GLY A 35 -21.20 -1.75 4.18
CA GLY A 35 -22.02 -1.25 3.08
C GLY A 35 -22.06 -2.16 1.86
N ILE A 36 -21.53 -3.37 1.97
CA ILE A 36 -21.46 -4.36 0.89
C ILE A 36 -21.36 -5.77 1.47
N GLU A 37 -21.82 -6.74 0.71
CA GLU A 37 -21.70 -8.18 1.00
C GLU A 37 -21.26 -8.95 -0.23
N ASN A 38 -20.87 -10.22 -0.07
CA ASN A 38 -20.49 -11.12 -1.16
C ASN A 38 -19.35 -10.59 -2.06
N VAL A 39 -18.39 -9.85 -1.47
CA VAL A 39 -17.30 -9.21 -2.22
C VAL A 39 -16.42 -10.22 -2.94
N VAL A 40 -16.15 -11.37 -2.34
CA VAL A 40 -15.35 -12.46 -2.96
C VAL A 40 -15.99 -12.94 -4.25
N ASP A 41 -17.30 -13.21 -4.23
CA ASP A 41 -18.06 -13.64 -5.41
C ASP A 41 -18.17 -12.52 -6.45
N MET A 42 -18.39 -11.29 -6.01
CA MET A 42 -18.47 -10.11 -6.89
C MET A 42 -17.16 -9.90 -7.65
N VAL A 43 -16.04 -10.03 -6.99
CA VAL A 43 -14.71 -9.86 -7.59
C VAL A 43 -14.32 -11.08 -8.43
N GLY A 44 -14.74 -12.26 -8.02
CA GLY A 44 -14.39 -13.53 -8.66
C GLY A 44 -12.96 -13.97 -8.40
N MET A 45 -12.37 -13.54 -7.29
CA MET A 45 -11.05 -13.91 -6.82
C MET A 45 -11.17 -14.49 -5.41
N GLU A 46 -10.34 -15.47 -5.07
CA GLU A 46 -10.22 -15.94 -3.68
C GLU A 46 -9.65 -14.84 -2.77
N VAL A 47 -9.86 -14.98 -1.45
CA VAL A 47 -9.26 -14.05 -0.47
C VAL A 47 -7.75 -14.12 -0.56
N PRO A 48 -7.06 -13.00 -0.90
CA PRO A 48 -5.64 -13.05 -1.18
C PRO A 48 -4.81 -13.17 0.11
N SER A 49 -3.62 -13.76 -0.01
CA SER A 49 -2.64 -13.72 1.06
C SER A 49 -2.17 -12.29 1.33
N VAL A 50 -1.96 -11.96 2.60
CA VAL A 50 -1.47 -10.63 3.03
C VAL A 50 -0.13 -10.26 2.38
N TYR A 51 0.73 -11.26 2.13
CA TYR A 51 2.04 -11.07 1.51
C TYR A 51 2.04 -11.55 0.06
N SER A 52 1.19 -10.94 -0.76
CA SER A 52 1.09 -11.28 -2.18
C SER A 52 0.75 -10.06 -3.05
N ALA A 53 1.02 -10.16 -4.35
CA ALA A 53 0.63 -9.14 -5.32
C ALA A 53 -0.88 -9.09 -5.50
N GLU A 54 -1.52 -10.26 -5.37
CA GLU A 54 -2.96 -10.47 -5.51
C GLU A 54 -3.76 -9.65 -4.47
N LEU A 55 -3.14 -9.32 -3.32
CA LEU A 55 -3.80 -8.46 -2.33
C LEU A 55 -4.12 -7.07 -2.92
N SER A 56 -3.20 -6.49 -3.65
CA SER A 56 -3.39 -5.21 -4.33
C SER A 56 -4.24 -5.36 -5.59
N GLU A 57 -4.06 -6.45 -6.34
CA GLU A 57 -4.87 -6.73 -7.51
C GLU A 57 -6.37 -6.85 -7.15
N PHE A 58 -6.69 -7.53 -6.06
CA PHE A 58 -8.06 -7.67 -5.56
C PHE A 58 -8.72 -6.30 -5.33
N ILE A 59 -7.99 -5.32 -4.78
CA ILE A 59 -8.49 -3.95 -4.57
C ILE A 59 -8.87 -3.30 -5.90
N PHE A 60 -8.03 -3.40 -6.93
CA PHE A 60 -8.33 -2.83 -8.24
C PHE A 60 -9.46 -3.56 -8.94
N ALA A 61 -9.49 -4.88 -8.87
CA ALA A 61 -10.57 -5.68 -9.42
C ALA A 61 -11.92 -5.33 -8.77
N ALA A 62 -11.94 -5.19 -7.44
CA ALA A 62 -13.12 -4.73 -6.70
C ALA A 62 -13.52 -3.31 -7.13
N GLY A 63 -12.56 -2.40 -7.31
CA GLY A 63 -12.81 -1.04 -7.79
C GLY A 63 -13.50 -1.02 -9.15
N VAL A 64 -13.03 -1.83 -10.10
CA VAL A 64 -13.68 -1.99 -11.41
C VAL A 64 -15.10 -2.50 -11.27
N LYS A 65 -15.33 -3.54 -10.44
CA LYS A 65 -16.66 -4.09 -10.18
C LYS A 65 -17.61 -3.06 -9.55
N LEU A 66 -17.12 -2.28 -8.62
CA LEU A 66 -17.91 -1.19 -8.02
C LEU A 66 -18.25 -0.09 -9.04
N MET A 67 -17.35 0.25 -9.95
CA MET A 67 -17.64 1.18 -11.04
C MET A 67 -18.69 0.62 -12.02
N GLU A 68 -18.67 -0.69 -12.28
CA GLU A 68 -19.65 -1.35 -13.16
C GLU A 68 -21.06 -1.39 -12.52
N THR A 69 -21.16 -1.54 -11.20
CA THR A 69 -22.42 -1.87 -10.51
C THR A 69 -22.98 -0.72 -9.67
N VAL A 70 -22.17 -0.07 -8.86
CA VAL A 70 -22.58 0.96 -7.89
C VAL A 70 -22.36 2.38 -8.42
N ARG A 71 -21.27 2.60 -9.17
CA ARG A 71 -20.85 3.91 -9.69
C ARG A 71 -20.69 4.96 -8.60
N PRO A 72 -19.77 4.74 -7.64
CA PRO A 72 -19.57 5.70 -6.56
C PRO A 72 -19.05 7.05 -7.10
N ASP A 73 -19.44 8.15 -6.45
CA ASP A 73 -18.96 9.50 -6.79
C ASP A 73 -17.47 9.68 -6.47
N LEU A 74 -17.00 9.03 -5.40
CA LEU A 74 -15.61 9.04 -4.97
C LEU A 74 -15.19 7.62 -4.54
N MET A 75 -14.02 7.18 -5.02
CA MET A 75 -13.47 5.89 -4.67
C MET A 75 -12.00 6.02 -4.30
N TYR A 76 -11.61 5.48 -3.15
CA TYR A 76 -10.24 5.42 -2.67
C TYR A 76 -9.77 3.97 -2.65
N LEU A 77 -8.80 3.65 -3.51
CA LEU A 77 -8.20 2.32 -3.63
C LEU A 77 -6.78 2.36 -3.06
N SER A 78 -6.58 1.72 -1.91
CA SER A 78 -5.30 1.67 -1.23
C SER A 78 -4.67 0.29 -1.39
N THR A 79 -3.42 0.26 -1.82
CA THR A 79 -2.64 -0.96 -1.96
C THR A 79 -1.61 -1.08 -0.84
N THR A 80 -0.99 -2.26 -0.73
CA THR A 80 0.20 -2.46 0.09
C THR A 80 1.45 -2.24 -0.75
N ASP A 81 2.56 -1.94 -0.09
CA ASP A 81 3.88 -1.76 -0.67
C ASP A 81 4.72 -3.05 -0.69
N TYR A 82 4.09 -4.20 -0.51
CA TYR A 82 4.78 -5.50 -0.43
C TYR A 82 5.67 -5.77 -1.65
N ILE A 83 5.16 -5.52 -2.86
CA ILE A 83 5.90 -5.74 -4.10
C ILE A 83 7.05 -4.75 -4.24
N GLN A 84 6.84 -3.49 -3.87
CA GLN A 84 7.86 -2.45 -3.91
C GLN A 84 9.01 -2.72 -2.94
N HIS A 85 8.73 -3.34 -1.79
CA HIS A 85 9.77 -3.79 -0.86
C HIS A 85 10.50 -5.05 -1.32
N LYS A 86 9.87 -5.88 -2.14
CA LYS A 86 10.44 -7.14 -2.63
C LYS A 86 11.27 -6.98 -3.89
N PHE A 87 10.89 -6.07 -4.78
CA PHE A 87 11.48 -5.88 -6.09
C PHE A 87 11.94 -4.44 -6.29
N ALA A 88 13.19 -4.27 -6.71
CA ALA A 88 13.71 -2.94 -7.04
C ALA A 88 12.98 -2.35 -8.25
N PRO A 89 12.83 -1.01 -8.32
CA PRO A 89 12.28 -0.35 -9.48
C PRO A 89 13.01 -0.73 -10.77
N GLY A 90 12.27 -1.00 -11.83
CA GLY A 90 12.81 -1.44 -13.12
C GLY A 90 13.07 -2.94 -13.25
N SER A 91 12.99 -3.71 -12.16
CA SER A 91 13.07 -5.17 -12.24
C SER A 91 11.82 -5.77 -12.87
N GLU A 92 11.92 -7.01 -13.37
CA GLU A 92 10.80 -7.71 -14.00
C GLU A 92 9.58 -7.83 -13.06
N GLY A 93 9.81 -8.17 -11.78
CA GLY A 93 8.73 -8.29 -10.80
C GLY A 93 8.02 -6.96 -10.51
N ALA A 94 8.78 -5.86 -10.38
CA ALA A 94 8.19 -4.53 -10.21
C ALA A 94 7.42 -4.10 -11.47
N ASN A 95 8.01 -4.25 -12.65
CA ASN A 95 7.38 -3.86 -13.91
C ASN A 95 6.11 -4.65 -14.20
N SER A 96 6.09 -5.96 -13.91
CA SER A 96 4.90 -6.80 -14.06
C SER A 96 3.77 -6.34 -13.15
N PHE A 97 4.08 -5.98 -11.91
CA PHE A 97 3.12 -5.44 -10.96
C PHE A 97 2.53 -4.10 -11.43
N TYR A 98 3.37 -3.18 -11.88
CA TYR A 98 2.91 -1.88 -12.40
C TYR A 98 2.09 -2.04 -13.70
N ALA A 99 2.45 -2.98 -14.58
CA ALA A 99 1.68 -3.28 -15.77
C ALA A 99 0.29 -3.83 -15.42
N MET A 100 0.19 -4.67 -14.39
CA MET A 100 -1.09 -5.13 -13.85
C MET A 100 -1.93 -3.94 -13.36
N MET A 101 -1.37 -3.07 -12.52
CA MET A 101 -2.07 -1.87 -12.02
C MET A 101 -2.56 -0.99 -13.18
N ASP A 102 -1.70 -0.70 -14.14
CA ASP A 102 -2.03 0.11 -15.33
C ASP A 102 -3.22 -0.46 -16.11
N SER A 103 -3.29 -1.79 -16.22
CA SER A 103 -4.43 -2.46 -16.87
C SER A 103 -5.77 -2.21 -16.18
N TYR A 104 -5.77 -2.09 -14.84
CA TYR A 104 -6.97 -1.76 -14.07
C TYR A 104 -7.31 -0.27 -14.15
N TRP A 105 -6.31 0.61 -14.13
CA TRP A 105 -6.54 2.05 -14.33
C TRP A 105 -7.14 2.33 -15.72
N ALA A 106 -6.65 1.65 -16.75
CA ALA A 106 -7.24 1.75 -18.09
C ALA A 106 -8.72 1.30 -18.11
N LYS A 107 -9.09 0.25 -17.35
CA LYS A 107 -10.49 -0.17 -17.22
C LYS A 107 -11.34 0.88 -16.50
N LEU A 108 -10.83 1.47 -15.41
CA LEU A 108 -11.53 2.53 -14.69
C LEU A 108 -11.71 3.77 -15.54
N ASP A 109 -10.69 4.20 -16.27
CA ASP A 109 -10.77 5.30 -17.24
C ASP A 109 -11.82 5.03 -18.33
N ALA A 110 -11.81 3.83 -18.91
CA ALA A 110 -12.79 3.41 -19.90
C ALA A 110 -14.25 3.39 -19.38
N LEU A 111 -14.43 3.19 -18.06
CA LEU A 111 -15.73 3.28 -17.37
C LEU A 111 -16.12 4.73 -17.04
N GLY A 112 -15.27 5.71 -17.36
CA GLY A 112 -15.51 7.14 -17.18
C GLY A 112 -15.02 7.70 -15.84
N ALA A 113 -14.16 6.99 -15.11
CA ALA A 113 -13.55 7.51 -13.89
C ALA A 113 -12.43 8.50 -14.21
N VAL A 114 -12.32 9.56 -13.42
CA VAL A 114 -11.10 10.38 -13.39
C VAL A 114 -10.14 9.76 -12.40
N VAL A 115 -9.03 9.21 -12.89
CA VAL A 115 -8.04 8.50 -12.09
C VAL A 115 -6.94 9.45 -11.62
N ALA A 116 -6.71 9.51 -10.30
CA ALA A 116 -5.59 10.22 -9.69
C ALA A 116 -4.72 9.23 -8.89
N LEU A 117 -3.41 9.34 -9.02
CA LEU A 117 -2.44 8.47 -8.37
C LEU A 117 -1.58 9.27 -7.41
N THR A 118 -1.30 8.69 -6.24
CA THR A 118 -0.39 9.26 -5.25
C THR A 118 0.36 8.15 -4.53
N ALA A 119 1.53 8.49 -4.00
CA ALA A 119 2.31 7.62 -3.13
C ALA A 119 2.84 8.44 -1.95
N ASP A 120 3.08 7.81 -0.82
CA ASP A 120 3.66 8.42 0.39
C ASP A 120 5.17 8.63 0.23
N HIS A 121 5.86 7.77 -0.53
CA HIS A 121 7.28 7.90 -0.88
C HIS A 121 7.61 7.10 -2.14
N GLY A 122 8.82 7.30 -2.66
CA GLY A 122 9.38 6.49 -3.73
C GLY A 122 10.13 5.27 -3.22
N MET A 123 10.68 4.47 -4.15
CA MET A 123 11.51 3.30 -3.86
C MET A 123 12.80 3.35 -4.66
N ASN A 124 13.86 2.80 -4.07
CA ASN A 124 15.16 2.59 -4.71
C ASN A 124 15.64 1.15 -4.47
N ALA A 125 16.59 0.70 -5.30
CA ALA A 125 17.32 -0.53 -5.04
C ALA A 125 18.12 -0.40 -3.74
N LYS A 126 18.05 -1.42 -2.87
CA LYS A 126 18.78 -1.48 -1.60
C LYS A 126 20.23 -1.95 -1.76
N HIS A 127 20.55 -2.51 -2.92
CA HIS A 127 21.87 -3.03 -3.29
C HIS A 127 22.23 -2.49 -4.65
N ASP A 128 23.51 -2.45 -4.94
CA ASP A 128 24.03 -2.23 -6.30
C ASP A 128 24.03 -3.53 -7.12
N ASP A 129 24.54 -3.47 -8.36
CA ASP A 129 24.60 -4.62 -9.27
C ASP A 129 25.58 -5.70 -8.80
N ALA A 130 26.51 -5.39 -7.91
CA ALA A 130 27.42 -6.35 -7.29
C ALA A 130 26.82 -7.01 -6.04
N GLY A 131 25.67 -6.54 -5.56
CA GLY A 131 25.01 -7.00 -4.36
C GLY A 131 25.45 -6.27 -3.08
N ASP A 132 26.29 -5.25 -3.21
CA ASP A 132 26.74 -4.45 -2.08
C ASP A 132 25.62 -3.52 -1.59
N PRO A 133 25.46 -3.33 -0.26
CA PRO A 133 24.41 -2.47 0.29
C PRO A 133 24.55 -1.02 -0.18
N LYS A 134 23.47 -0.47 -0.74
CA LYS A 134 23.38 0.93 -1.16
C LYS A 134 22.81 1.78 -0.03
N VAL A 135 23.57 1.90 1.05
CA VAL A 135 23.16 2.60 2.28
C VAL A 135 24.25 3.55 2.77
N ILE A 136 23.85 4.60 3.47
CA ILE A 136 24.74 5.48 4.21
C ILE A 136 24.56 5.19 5.69
N TYR A 137 25.64 4.81 6.39
CA TYR A 137 25.62 4.62 7.84
C TYR A 137 25.86 5.97 8.51
N LEU A 138 24.77 6.68 8.81
CA LEU A 138 24.84 8.09 9.20
C LEU A 138 25.64 8.33 10.50
N GLN A 139 25.66 7.38 11.44
CA GLN A 139 26.48 7.49 12.65
C GLN A 139 27.98 7.58 12.29
N ASP A 140 28.45 6.71 11.40
CA ASP A 140 29.86 6.72 10.97
C ASP A 140 30.23 8.02 10.27
N GLU A 141 29.29 8.58 9.49
CA GLU A 141 29.50 9.88 8.85
C GLU A 141 29.56 11.03 9.87
N MET A 142 28.73 10.98 10.91
CA MET A 142 28.78 11.96 11.99
C MET A 142 30.08 11.86 12.79
N ASP A 143 30.49 10.64 13.13
CA ASP A 143 31.76 10.40 13.87
C ASP A 143 33.00 10.77 13.05
N ARG A 144 32.90 10.79 11.71
CA ARG A 144 33.97 11.25 10.81
C ARG A 144 34.06 12.77 10.71
N ILE A 145 32.90 13.46 10.77
CA ILE A 145 32.83 14.94 10.67
C ILE A 145 33.07 15.58 12.04
N LEU A 146 32.53 14.99 13.08
CA LEU A 146 32.67 15.37 14.47
C LEU A 146 33.61 14.40 15.18
N SER A 147 33.84 14.56 16.47
CA SER A 147 34.51 13.50 17.24
C SER A 147 33.50 12.41 17.63
N PRO A 148 33.95 11.14 17.80
CA PRO A 148 33.09 10.09 18.29
C PRO A 148 32.36 10.48 19.58
N ALA A 149 31.05 10.19 19.65
CA ALA A 149 30.14 10.52 20.74
C ALA A 149 29.76 12.01 20.88
N GLU A 150 30.18 12.89 19.97
CA GLU A 150 29.66 14.26 19.90
C GLU A 150 28.26 14.34 19.25
N ALA A 151 27.89 13.35 18.45
CA ALA A 151 26.56 13.23 17.89
C ALA A 151 26.00 11.82 18.09
N ARG A 152 24.70 11.71 18.20
CA ARG A 152 23.98 10.44 18.25
C ARG A 152 22.91 10.39 17.18
N VAL A 153 22.97 9.37 16.33
CA VAL A 153 21.96 9.09 15.32
C VAL A 153 20.92 8.15 15.89
N ILE A 154 19.65 8.54 15.82
CA ILE A 154 18.50 7.71 16.20
C ILE A 154 17.67 7.45 14.96
N LEU A 155 17.49 6.16 14.64
CA LEU A 155 16.60 5.72 13.59
C LEU A 155 15.22 5.45 14.21
N PRO A 156 14.17 6.18 13.85
CA PRO A 156 12.85 5.96 14.41
C PRO A 156 12.28 4.63 13.92
N ILE A 157 11.80 3.82 14.84
CA ILE A 157 10.93 2.69 14.55
C ILE A 157 9.51 3.26 14.55
N THR A 158 8.90 3.38 13.39
CA THR A 158 7.65 4.11 13.22
C THR A 158 6.40 3.25 13.40
N ASP A 159 6.51 1.92 13.32
CA ASP A 159 5.37 1.03 13.48
C ASP A 159 5.62 -0.03 14.56
N PRO A 160 4.95 0.05 15.73
CA PRO A 160 5.09 -0.94 16.80
C PRO A 160 4.52 -2.32 16.43
N TYR A 161 3.79 -2.44 15.33
CA TYR A 161 3.23 -3.71 14.86
C TYR A 161 4.12 -4.43 13.85
N VAL A 162 5.19 -3.80 13.39
CA VAL A 162 6.17 -4.44 12.50
C VAL A 162 7.06 -5.36 13.31
N VAL A 163 7.03 -6.63 12.99
CA VAL A 163 7.77 -7.69 13.72
C VAL A 163 9.27 -7.68 13.42
N HIS A 164 9.70 -7.03 12.36
CA HIS A 164 11.12 -6.88 12.00
C HIS A 164 11.62 -5.48 12.36
N HIS A 165 12.79 -5.44 12.98
CA HIS A 165 13.47 -4.20 13.31
C HIS A 165 14.22 -3.68 12.07
N GLY A 166 13.75 -2.60 11.52
CA GLY A 166 14.41 -1.88 10.44
C GLY A 166 13.98 -0.43 10.44
N ALA A 167 14.90 0.48 10.14
CA ALA A 167 14.52 1.83 9.83
C ALA A 167 13.67 1.80 8.55
N LEU A 168 12.45 2.26 8.65
CA LEU A 168 11.58 2.42 7.51
C LEU A 168 11.87 3.79 6.89
N GLY A 169 12.37 3.78 5.65
CA GLY A 169 12.66 4.99 4.89
C GLY A 169 14.03 5.61 5.19
N SER A 170 14.20 6.85 4.74
CA SER A 170 15.44 7.63 4.81
C SER A 170 15.34 8.76 5.83
N TYR A 171 14.78 8.49 7.00
CA TYR A 171 14.65 9.46 8.08
C TYR A 171 15.49 9.05 9.28
N ALA A 172 16.24 10.00 9.82
CA ALA A 172 17.00 9.86 11.06
C ALA A 172 16.99 11.17 11.82
N THR A 173 17.11 11.09 13.15
CA THR A 173 17.32 12.27 14.00
C THR A 173 18.75 12.25 14.51
N VAL A 174 19.44 13.38 14.44
CA VAL A 174 20.80 13.57 14.95
C VAL A 174 20.73 14.52 16.13
N TYR A 175 21.31 14.12 17.25
CA TYR A 175 21.42 14.90 18.48
C TYR A 175 22.88 15.24 18.77
#